data_ac1db2206f3a9388913ab4ca5e27b476
#
_entry.id   ac1db2206f3a9388913ab4ca5e27b476
#
_cell.length_a   1.000
_cell.length_b   1.000
_cell.length_c   1.000
_cell.angle_alpha   90.00
_cell.angle_beta   90.00
_cell.angle_gamma   90.00
#
_symmetry.space_group_name_H-M   'P 1'
#
loop_
_entity.id
_entity.type
_entity.pdbx_description
1 polymer ?
#
loop_
_entity_poly.entity_id
_entity_poly.type
_entity_poly.pdbx_seq_one_letter_code
_entity_poly.pdbx_strand_id
1 'polypeptide(L)'
;MDRRQAKRIRQLEEQLEIWEDKLHQFRMDLAQAEGSNERFSIKHRIKKEILPEIKRINREYNQVLAGIALTDDEETEELITEVENLPKSPRSVSSRPEMQEKLDTIHQAILDQNKSAAAKLKVILPIIPLLANYELELDTESFLGQLWEKTRSLLRSKAASAKP
;
A
#
# COMPACT_ATOMS: atom_id res chain seq x y z
N MET A 1 12.26 -14.47 -4.72
CA MET A 1 11.20 -14.68 -3.70
C MET A 1 11.13 -16.16 -3.37
N ASP A 2 11.21 -16.50 -2.10
CA ASP A 2 11.08 -17.89 -1.71
C ASP A 2 9.60 -18.36 -1.67
N ARG A 3 9.42 -19.67 -1.57
CA ARG A 3 8.09 -20.29 -1.61
C ARG A 3 7.18 -19.87 -0.46
N ARG A 4 7.76 -19.66 0.72
CA ARG A 4 6.99 -19.25 1.92
C ARG A 4 6.48 -17.82 1.77
N GLN A 5 7.33 -16.94 1.30
CA GLN A 5 6.98 -15.55 1.02
C GLN A 5 5.89 -15.47 -0.05
N ALA A 6 6.06 -16.20 -1.16
CA ALA A 6 5.06 -16.25 -2.23
C ALA A 6 3.70 -16.74 -1.73
N LYS A 7 3.68 -17.79 -0.91
CA LYS A 7 2.46 -18.31 -0.30
C LYS A 7 1.81 -17.27 0.62
N ARG A 8 2.61 -16.58 1.44
CA ARG A 8 2.10 -15.56 2.36
C ARG A 8 1.51 -14.38 1.60
N ILE A 9 2.17 -13.92 0.55
CA ILE A 9 1.66 -12.83 -0.30
C ILE A 9 0.31 -13.22 -0.91
N ARG A 10 0.18 -14.42 -1.45
CA ARG A 10 -1.10 -14.88 -2.00
C ARG A 10 -2.21 -14.88 -0.95
N GLN A 11 -1.94 -15.33 0.25
CA GLN A 11 -2.91 -15.32 1.35
C GLN A 11 -3.34 -13.90 1.73
N LEU A 12 -2.37 -12.98 1.82
CA LEU A 12 -2.65 -11.57 2.12
C LEU A 12 -3.46 -10.91 1.01
N GLU A 13 -3.14 -11.21 -0.26
CA GLU A 13 -3.91 -10.69 -1.41
C GLU A 13 -5.35 -11.18 -1.39
N GLU A 14 -5.59 -12.46 -1.13
CA GLU A 14 -6.94 -13.01 -1.03
C GLU A 14 -7.75 -12.33 0.07
N GLN A 15 -7.16 -12.13 1.25
CA GLN A 15 -7.81 -11.43 2.35
C GLN A 15 -8.08 -9.97 2.02
N LEU A 16 -7.11 -9.30 1.44
CA LEU A 16 -7.21 -7.88 1.10
C LEU A 16 -8.30 -7.64 0.04
N GLU A 17 -8.37 -8.49 -0.97
CA GLU A 17 -9.41 -8.43 -2.00
C GLU A 17 -10.81 -8.48 -1.40
N ILE A 18 -11.06 -9.39 -0.45
CA ILE A 18 -12.35 -9.50 0.23
C ILE A 18 -12.71 -8.19 0.95
N TRP A 19 -11.78 -7.61 1.68
CA TRP A 19 -12.04 -6.38 2.44
C TRP A 19 -12.12 -5.14 1.56
N GLU A 20 -11.36 -5.08 0.47
CA GLU A 20 -11.46 -4.01 -0.52
C GLU A 20 -12.81 -4.04 -1.25
N ASP A 21 -13.31 -5.23 -1.60
CA ASP A 21 -14.64 -5.40 -2.20
C ASP A 21 -15.74 -4.94 -1.24
N LYS A 22 -15.64 -5.28 0.04
CA LYS A 22 -16.56 -4.77 1.07
C LYS A 22 -16.50 -3.26 1.19
N LEU A 23 -15.30 -2.68 1.21
CA LEU A 23 -15.13 -1.24 1.27
C LEU A 23 -15.80 -0.55 0.07
N HIS A 24 -15.56 -1.08 -1.13
CA HIS A 24 -16.16 -0.56 -2.35
C HIS A 24 -17.69 -0.61 -2.27
N GLN A 25 -18.27 -1.71 -1.85
CA GLN A 25 -19.71 -1.87 -1.69
C GLN A 25 -20.29 -0.87 -0.68
N PHE A 26 -19.65 -0.71 0.48
CA PHE A 26 -20.08 0.27 1.48
C PHE A 26 -19.97 1.71 0.99
N ARG A 27 -18.95 2.04 0.21
CA ARG A 27 -18.82 3.36 -0.41
C ARG A 27 -19.91 3.62 -1.44
N MET A 28 -20.29 2.62 -2.22
CA MET A 28 -21.44 2.72 -3.14
C MET A 28 -22.74 2.93 -2.36
N ASP A 29 -22.97 2.18 -1.30
CA ASP A 29 -24.14 2.34 -0.44
C ASP A 29 -24.19 3.74 0.17
N LEU A 30 -23.04 4.27 0.60
CA LEU A 30 -22.92 5.62 1.13
C LEU A 30 -23.30 6.69 0.09
N ALA A 31 -22.87 6.51 -1.15
CA ALA A 31 -23.19 7.43 -2.25
C ALA A 31 -24.69 7.44 -2.56
N GLN A 32 -25.40 6.33 -2.32
CA GLN A 32 -26.84 6.19 -2.56
C GLN A 32 -27.70 6.49 -1.34
N ALA A 33 -27.10 6.63 -0.16
CA ALA A 33 -27.84 6.89 1.08
C ALA A 33 -28.44 8.31 1.09
N GLU A 34 -29.74 8.39 1.40
CA GLU A 34 -30.48 9.65 1.39
C GLU A 34 -30.57 10.32 2.76
N GLY A 35 -30.59 9.53 3.83
CA GLY A 35 -30.74 10.04 5.20
C GLY A 35 -29.40 10.25 5.91
N SER A 36 -29.34 11.28 6.77
CA SER A 36 -28.14 11.55 7.56
C SER A 36 -27.79 10.43 8.55
N ASN A 37 -28.79 9.80 9.13
CA ASN A 37 -28.59 8.66 10.04
C ASN A 37 -28.06 7.43 9.31
N GLU A 38 -28.55 7.15 8.12
CA GLU A 38 -28.07 6.07 7.28
C GLU A 38 -26.62 6.31 6.87
N ARG A 39 -26.30 7.52 6.41
CA ARG A 39 -24.93 7.90 6.04
C ARG A 39 -23.97 7.78 7.21
N PHE A 40 -24.38 8.23 8.38
CA PHE A 40 -23.58 8.10 9.60
C PHE A 40 -23.30 6.63 9.95
N SER A 41 -24.33 5.78 9.88
CA SER A 41 -24.20 4.34 10.16
C SER A 41 -23.22 3.66 9.21
N ILE A 42 -23.30 3.95 7.91
CA ILE A 42 -22.40 3.39 6.91
C ILE A 42 -20.96 3.87 7.15
N LYS A 43 -20.75 5.15 7.36
CA LYS A 43 -19.43 5.73 7.67
C LYS A 43 -18.83 5.11 8.93
N HIS A 44 -19.64 4.91 9.95
CA HIS A 44 -19.21 4.29 11.20
C HIS A 44 -18.73 2.84 10.99
N ARG A 45 -19.49 2.06 10.21
CA ARG A 45 -19.09 0.68 9.87
C ARG A 45 -17.81 0.62 9.05
N ILE A 46 -17.65 1.50 8.06
CA ILE A 46 -16.40 1.61 7.30
C ILE A 46 -15.22 1.85 8.25
N LYS A 47 -15.35 2.83 9.13
CA LYS A 47 -14.28 3.22 10.06
C LYS A 47 -13.96 2.17 11.12
N LYS A 48 -14.96 1.48 11.63
CA LYS A 48 -14.83 0.56 12.78
C LYS A 48 -14.65 -0.91 12.40
N GLU A 49 -15.19 -1.35 11.26
CA GLU A 49 -15.19 -2.75 10.87
C GLU A 49 -14.26 -3.03 9.69
N ILE A 50 -14.23 -2.16 8.68
CA ILE A 50 -13.55 -2.43 7.41
C ILE A 50 -12.12 -1.90 7.39
N LEU A 51 -11.93 -0.61 7.64
CA LEU A 51 -10.61 0.00 7.58
C LEU A 51 -9.59 -0.63 8.56
N PRO A 52 -9.97 -1.00 9.79
CA PRO A 52 -9.03 -1.66 10.68
C PRO A 52 -8.49 -2.99 10.14
N GLU A 53 -9.32 -3.77 9.44
CA GLU A 53 -8.90 -5.03 8.83
C GLU A 53 -7.94 -4.81 7.66
N ILE A 54 -8.24 -3.85 6.77
CA ILE A 54 -7.34 -3.49 5.67
C ILE A 54 -5.99 -3.02 6.22
N LYS A 55 -5.99 -2.18 7.24
CA LYS A 55 -4.77 -1.68 7.88
C LYS A 55 -3.96 -2.81 8.52
N ARG A 56 -4.65 -3.77 9.14
CA ARG A 56 -3.99 -4.96 9.71
C ARG A 56 -3.26 -5.76 8.64
N ILE A 57 -3.94 -6.03 7.53
CA ILE A 57 -3.38 -6.79 6.41
C ILE A 57 -2.17 -6.03 5.82
N ASN A 58 -2.28 -4.72 5.65
CA ASN A 58 -1.16 -3.92 5.14
C ASN A 58 0.04 -3.92 6.10
N ARG A 59 -0.18 -3.96 7.41
CA ARG A 59 0.92 -4.13 8.39
C ARG A 59 1.59 -5.51 8.28
N GLU A 60 0.82 -6.55 8.03
CA GLU A 60 1.37 -7.88 7.78
C GLU A 60 2.17 -7.90 6.47
N TYR A 61 1.70 -7.20 5.45
CA TYR A 61 2.47 -6.99 4.22
C TYR A 61 3.81 -6.32 4.48
N ASN A 62 3.82 -5.28 5.30
CA ASN A 62 5.06 -4.60 5.68
C ASN A 62 6.10 -5.59 6.22
N GLN A 63 5.70 -6.51 7.08
CA GLN A 63 6.59 -7.51 7.64
C GLN A 63 7.14 -8.48 6.59
N VAL A 64 6.30 -8.91 5.66
CA VAL A 64 6.72 -9.80 4.57
C VAL A 64 7.69 -9.07 3.63
N LEU A 65 7.38 -7.81 3.29
CA LEU A 65 8.20 -7.02 2.38
C LEU A 65 9.57 -6.68 2.93
N ALA A 66 9.71 -6.55 4.23
CA ALA A 66 11.00 -6.33 4.88
C ALA A 66 12.00 -7.47 4.64
N GLY A 67 11.51 -8.68 4.38
CA GLY A 67 12.35 -9.87 4.14
C GLY A 67 12.48 -10.28 2.67
N ILE A 68 11.89 -9.54 1.73
CA ILE A 68 11.92 -9.91 0.32
C ILE A 68 13.28 -9.61 -0.32
N ALA A 69 13.79 -10.58 -1.09
CA ALA A 69 14.93 -10.39 -1.97
C ALA A 69 14.46 -9.84 -3.33
N LEU A 70 15.09 -8.76 -3.77
CA LEU A 70 14.80 -8.10 -5.03
C LEU A 70 16.01 -8.15 -5.95
N THR A 71 15.74 -8.15 -7.27
CA THR A 71 16.76 -8.08 -8.31
C THR A 71 16.56 -6.80 -9.13
N ASP A 72 17.64 -6.32 -9.76
CA ASP A 72 17.60 -5.17 -10.67
C ASP A 72 17.02 -5.57 -12.01
N ASP A 73 15.71 -5.84 -12.06
CA ASP A 73 14.97 -6.13 -13.28
C ASP A 73 14.16 -4.89 -13.72
N GLU A 74 13.56 -5.01 -14.91
CA GLU A 74 12.78 -3.93 -15.51
C GLU A 74 11.60 -3.51 -14.63
N GLU A 75 10.92 -4.46 -13.99
CA GLU A 75 9.78 -4.19 -13.11
C GLU A 75 10.20 -3.41 -11.87
N THR A 76 11.38 -3.73 -11.32
CA THR A 76 11.96 -3.00 -10.18
C THR A 76 12.29 -1.56 -10.57
N GLU A 77 12.87 -1.35 -11.75
CA GLU A 77 13.19 -0.01 -12.26
C GLU A 77 11.94 0.81 -12.57
N GLU A 78 10.92 0.19 -13.14
CA GLU A 78 9.62 0.86 -13.36
C GLU A 78 8.99 1.32 -12.05
N LEU A 79 9.03 0.50 -11.01
CA LEU A 79 8.47 0.87 -9.71
C LEU A 79 9.27 1.99 -9.07
N ILE A 80 10.59 1.99 -9.18
CA ILE A 80 11.43 3.11 -8.72
C ILE A 80 11.06 4.40 -9.44
N THR A 81 10.84 4.36 -10.75
CA THR A 81 10.40 5.52 -11.53
C THR A 81 9.06 6.07 -11.01
N GLU A 82 8.11 5.20 -10.71
CA GLU A 82 6.84 5.61 -10.11
C GLU A 82 7.04 6.28 -8.73
N VAL A 83 7.93 5.76 -7.93
CA VAL A 83 8.26 6.34 -6.62
C VAL A 83 8.95 7.70 -6.76
N GLU A 84 9.82 7.86 -7.75
CA GLU A 84 10.49 9.15 -8.05
C GLU A 84 9.48 10.26 -8.39
N ASN A 85 8.35 9.90 -8.96
CA ASN A 85 7.28 10.83 -9.30
C ASN A 85 6.40 11.21 -8.10
N LEU A 86 6.66 10.68 -6.90
CA LEU A 86 5.94 11.04 -5.68
C LEU A 86 6.13 12.52 -5.34
N PRO A 87 5.05 13.27 -5.06
CA PRO A 87 5.18 14.62 -4.55
C PRO A 87 5.94 14.63 -3.22
N LYS A 88 6.84 15.60 -3.05
CA LYS A 88 7.65 15.73 -1.82
C LYS A 88 6.82 15.98 -0.57
N SER A 89 5.66 16.62 -0.71
CA SER A 89 4.74 16.91 0.39
C SER A 89 3.30 16.86 -0.12
N PRO A 90 2.71 15.65 -0.31
CA PRO A 90 1.30 15.54 -0.63
C PRO A 90 0.46 16.22 0.46
N ARG A 91 -0.64 16.87 0.09
CA ARG A 91 -1.53 17.54 1.05
C ARG A 91 -2.02 16.60 2.18
N SER A 92 -2.21 15.33 1.86
CA SER A 92 -2.60 14.29 2.81
C SER A 92 -1.57 14.04 3.90
N VAL A 93 -0.30 14.36 3.66
CA VAL A 93 0.84 14.03 4.52
C VAL A 93 1.28 15.22 5.38
N SER A 94 1.02 16.45 4.93
CA SER A 94 1.56 17.68 5.52
C SER A 94 1.13 17.94 6.98
N SER A 95 0.07 17.30 7.45
CA SER A 95 -0.45 17.46 8.80
C SER A 95 0.00 16.39 9.80
N ARG A 96 0.79 15.39 9.36
CA ARG A 96 1.20 14.25 10.21
C ARG A 96 2.71 14.05 10.16
N PRO A 97 3.43 14.36 11.25
CA PRO A 97 4.88 14.24 11.31
C PRO A 97 5.42 12.83 11.02
N GLU A 98 4.72 11.80 11.46
CA GLU A 98 5.11 10.39 11.24
C GLU A 98 5.10 10.01 9.76
N MET A 99 4.10 10.49 9.02
CA MET A 99 4.03 10.27 7.58
C MET A 99 5.13 11.02 6.85
N GLN A 100 5.39 12.27 7.25
CA GLN A 100 6.43 13.08 6.67
C GLN A 100 7.81 12.43 6.86
N GLU A 101 8.08 11.88 8.03
CA GLU A 101 9.31 11.15 8.32
C GLU A 101 9.50 9.94 7.38
N LYS A 102 8.43 9.15 7.19
CA LYS A 102 8.46 8.00 6.28
C LYS A 102 8.66 8.42 4.83
N LEU A 103 7.99 9.47 4.42
CA LEU A 103 8.14 10.02 3.07
C LEU A 103 9.56 10.55 2.83
N ASP A 104 10.14 11.22 3.81
CA ASP A 104 11.53 11.69 3.76
C ASP A 104 12.51 10.52 3.63
N THR A 105 12.28 9.42 4.32
CA THR A 105 13.06 8.19 4.20
C THR A 105 13.04 7.66 2.77
N ILE A 106 11.87 7.65 2.13
CA ILE A 106 11.72 7.26 0.73
C ILE A 106 12.53 8.18 -0.19
N HIS A 107 12.40 9.49 -0.03
CA HIS A 107 13.12 10.46 -0.86
C HIS A 107 14.64 10.34 -0.68
N GLN A 108 15.12 10.14 0.53
CA GLN A 108 16.54 9.92 0.78
C GLN A 108 17.06 8.65 0.12
N ALA A 109 16.29 7.55 0.18
CA ALA A 109 16.66 6.30 -0.47
C ALA A 109 16.78 6.46 -1.99
N ILE A 110 15.85 7.21 -2.62
CA ILE A 110 15.86 7.47 -4.06
C ILE A 110 17.08 8.30 -4.46
N LEU A 111 17.47 9.29 -3.66
CA LEU A 111 18.59 10.18 -3.95
C LEU A 111 19.96 9.54 -3.73
N ASP A 112 20.02 8.38 -3.11
CA ASP A 112 21.27 7.67 -2.85
C ASP A 112 21.82 7.05 -4.14
N GLN A 113 22.78 7.73 -4.76
CA GLN A 113 23.42 7.31 -6.01
C GLN A 113 24.27 6.04 -5.87
N ASN A 114 24.61 5.64 -4.66
CA ASN A 114 25.44 4.47 -4.39
C ASN A 114 24.61 3.17 -4.31
N LYS A 115 23.29 3.27 -4.32
CA LYS A 115 22.40 2.11 -4.26
C LYS A 115 21.82 1.78 -5.64
N SER A 116 21.76 0.47 -5.94
CA SER A 116 21.02 -0.04 -7.09
C SER A 116 19.51 0.16 -6.91
N ALA A 117 18.74 0.01 -8.00
CA ALA A 117 17.28 0.07 -7.94
C ALA A 117 16.71 -0.94 -6.94
N ALA A 118 17.21 -2.17 -6.93
CA ALA A 118 16.79 -3.21 -5.97
C ALA A 118 17.11 -2.82 -4.53
N ALA A 119 18.29 -2.24 -4.27
CA ALA A 119 18.68 -1.80 -2.93
C ALA A 119 17.82 -0.62 -2.44
N LYS A 120 17.50 0.33 -3.31
CA LYS A 120 16.57 1.42 -3.00
C LYS A 120 15.19 0.90 -2.67
N LEU A 121 14.66 0.01 -3.50
CA LEU A 121 13.32 -0.54 -3.35
C LEU A 121 13.20 -1.41 -2.09
N LYS A 122 14.26 -2.09 -1.68
CA LYS A 122 14.30 -2.84 -0.42
C LYS A 122 14.03 -1.96 0.80
N VAL A 123 14.49 -0.73 0.79
CA VAL A 123 14.22 0.26 1.85
C VAL A 123 12.79 0.79 1.73
N ILE A 124 12.31 1.02 0.52
CA ILE A 124 11.06 1.72 0.23
C ILE A 124 9.83 0.80 0.39
N LEU A 125 9.92 -0.45 -0.10
CA LEU A 125 8.78 -1.37 -0.14
C LEU A 125 8.06 -1.55 1.20
N PRO A 126 8.75 -1.77 2.33
CA PRO A 126 8.06 -1.95 3.60
C PRO A 126 7.30 -0.70 4.07
N ILE A 127 7.66 0.47 3.58
CA ILE A 127 7.06 1.76 3.97
C ILE A 127 5.75 2.00 3.21
N ILE A 128 5.65 1.57 1.96
CA ILE A 128 4.51 1.84 1.08
C ILE A 128 3.16 1.42 1.70
N PRO A 129 2.98 0.18 2.19
CA PRO A 129 1.69 -0.20 2.78
C PRO A 129 1.33 0.61 4.03
N LEU A 130 2.32 1.06 4.79
CA LEU A 130 2.08 1.90 5.96
C LEU A 130 1.60 3.31 5.56
N LEU A 131 2.18 3.87 4.51
CA LEU A 131 1.71 5.15 3.95
C LEU A 131 0.29 5.02 3.37
N ALA A 132 0.00 3.92 2.68
CA ALA A 132 -1.33 3.65 2.16
C ALA A 132 -2.38 3.59 3.29
N ASN A 133 -2.04 3.05 4.47
CA ASN A 133 -2.92 3.02 5.63
C ASN A 133 -3.33 4.42 6.10
N TYR A 134 -2.42 5.38 6.07
CA TYR A 134 -2.75 6.75 6.45
C TYR A 134 -3.75 7.40 5.49
N GLU A 135 -3.64 7.10 4.20
CA GLU A 135 -4.55 7.66 3.20
C GLU A 135 -5.94 7.04 3.24
N LEU A 136 -6.08 5.79 3.65
CA LEU A 136 -7.39 5.14 3.83
C LEU A 136 -8.29 5.92 4.78
N GLU A 137 -7.72 6.62 5.76
CA GLU A 137 -8.47 7.43 6.73
C GLU A 137 -9.02 8.72 6.12
N LEU A 138 -8.44 9.19 5.03
CA LEU A 138 -8.75 10.50 4.44
C LEU A 138 -9.84 10.47 3.37
N ASP A 139 -10.33 9.29 2.99
CA ASP A 139 -11.39 9.08 2.00
C ASP A 139 -11.16 9.81 0.67
N THR A 140 -9.88 9.99 0.30
CA THR A 140 -9.48 10.60 -0.97
C THR A 140 -8.75 9.59 -1.84
N GLU A 141 -9.04 9.60 -3.15
CA GLU A 141 -8.19 8.90 -4.11
C GLU A 141 -6.80 9.50 -4.05
N SER A 142 -5.83 8.69 -3.66
CA SER A 142 -4.51 9.18 -3.38
C SER A 142 -3.48 8.52 -4.26
N PHE A 143 -2.42 9.24 -4.50
CA PHE A 143 -1.28 8.76 -5.24
C PHE A 143 -0.60 7.56 -4.54
N LEU A 144 -0.56 7.56 -3.22
CA LEU A 144 0.03 6.47 -2.42
C LEU A 144 -0.79 5.19 -2.52
N GLY A 145 -2.11 5.29 -2.57
CA GLY A 145 -2.99 4.13 -2.82
C GLY A 145 -2.75 3.52 -4.18
N GLN A 146 -2.58 4.33 -5.22
CA GLN A 146 -2.24 3.87 -6.57
C GLN A 146 -0.85 3.23 -6.61
N LEU A 147 0.12 3.82 -5.94
CA LEU A 147 1.46 3.26 -5.83
C LEU A 147 1.44 1.90 -5.12
N TRP A 148 0.67 1.78 -4.05
CA TRP A 148 0.50 0.51 -3.34
C TRP A 148 -0.15 -0.56 -4.23
N GLU A 149 -1.15 -0.20 -5.02
CA GLU A 149 -1.78 -1.12 -5.98
C GLU A 149 -0.80 -1.62 -7.05
N LYS A 150 0.03 -0.74 -7.60
CA LYS A 150 1.09 -1.13 -8.55
C LYS A 150 2.13 -2.04 -7.91
N THR A 151 2.53 -1.74 -6.67
CA THR A 151 3.44 -2.57 -5.89
C THR A 151 2.87 -3.97 -5.67
N ARG A 152 1.60 -4.06 -5.31
CA ARG A 152 0.90 -5.34 -5.12
C ARG A 152 0.82 -6.14 -6.42
N SER A 153 0.58 -5.47 -7.54
CA SER A 153 0.59 -6.11 -8.87
C SER A 153 1.95 -6.74 -9.18
N LEU A 154 3.04 -6.03 -8.90
CA LEU A 154 4.39 -6.57 -9.02
C LEU A 154 4.61 -7.78 -8.12
N LEU A 155 4.20 -7.70 -6.87
CA LEU A 155 4.35 -8.79 -5.90
C LEU A 155 3.55 -10.03 -6.30
N ARG A 156 2.34 -9.85 -6.83
CA ARG A 156 1.53 -10.96 -7.37
C ARG A 156 2.25 -11.64 -8.53
N SER A 157 2.82 -10.87 -9.44
CA SER A 157 3.59 -11.38 -10.56
C SER A 157 4.80 -12.20 -10.10
N LYS A 158 5.57 -11.67 -9.15
CA LYS A 158 6.73 -12.37 -8.58
C LYS A 158 6.34 -13.63 -7.79
N ALA A 159 5.24 -13.60 -7.07
CA ALA A 159 4.72 -14.76 -6.34
C ALA A 159 4.23 -15.86 -7.30
N ALA A 160 3.60 -15.48 -8.40
CA ALA A 160 3.18 -16.44 -9.44
C ALA A 160 4.36 -17.11 -10.15
N SER A 161 5.49 -16.39 -10.28
CA SER A 161 6.72 -16.91 -10.89
C SER A 161 7.59 -17.73 -9.93
N ALA A 162 7.29 -17.72 -8.64
CA ALA A 162 8.02 -18.53 -7.66
C ALA A 162 7.73 -20.00 -7.89
N LYS A 163 8.76 -20.78 -8.20
CA LYS A 163 8.63 -22.23 -8.41
C LYS A 163 8.26 -22.95 -7.11
N PRO A 164 7.40 -23.96 -7.21
CA PRO A 164 7.04 -24.77 -6.05
C PRO A 164 8.24 -25.55 -5.46
#